data_cc80df55c788aa5803bec077b641d6d4
#
_entry.id   cc80df55c788aa5803bec077b641d6d4
#
_cell.length_a   1.000
_cell.length_b   1.000
_cell.length_c   1.000
_cell.angle_alpha   90.00
_cell.angle_beta   90.00
_cell.angle_gamma   90.00
#
_symmetry.space_group_name_H-M   'P 1'
#
loop_
_entity.id
_entity.type
_entity.pdbx_description
1 polymer ?
#
loop_
_entity_poly.entity_id
_entity_poly.type
_entity_poly.pdbx_seq_one_letter_code
_entity_poly.pdbx_strand_id
1 'polypeptide(L)'
;ILGNGTEYINDDETILIDFNTNNIEWTSENRNVVGVRVLLTYSEDETSNGAGCAAPGASQPDPDTITGTVTHDDFNGTTSGQNQGQGSSSHEILVEWYNSSLYFSGNATNMSESEIKNELDSDGAGLGLYFLEINVEAESNDQLGCNHTDNDEEVEYSVEVVLLNYEITPA
;
A
#
# COMPACT_ATOMS: atom_id res chain seq x y z
N ILE A 1 -2.54 -10.89 8.29
CA ILE A 1 -2.38 -9.44 8.47
C ILE A 1 -1.14 -9.20 9.31
N LEU A 2 -0.27 -8.30 8.87
CA LEU A 2 0.92 -7.87 9.60
C LEU A 2 0.56 -6.71 10.56
N GLY A 3 -0.32 -5.82 10.11
CA GLY A 3 -0.87 -4.74 10.92
C GLY A 3 -1.90 -3.92 10.15
N ASN A 4 -2.62 -3.09 10.88
CA ASN A 4 -3.54 -2.09 10.34
C ASN A 4 -3.68 -0.92 11.34
N GLY A 5 -4.17 0.20 10.87
CA GLY A 5 -4.42 1.38 11.68
C GLY A 5 -4.97 2.53 10.87
N THR A 6 -5.11 3.66 11.56
CA THR A 6 -5.54 4.94 11.00
C THR A 6 -4.63 6.02 11.56
N GLU A 7 -4.12 6.88 10.70
CA GLU A 7 -3.27 8.01 11.06
C GLU A 7 -3.82 9.31 10.44
N TYR A 8 -3.68 10.40 11.17
CA TYR A 8 -3.92 11.76 10.67
C TYR A 8 -2.57 12.39 10.34
N ILE A 9 -2.35 12.68 9.06
CA ILE A 9 -1.05 13.11 8.53
C ILE A 9 -1.22 14.51 7.97
N ASN A 10 -0.44 15.48 8.49
CA ASN A 10 -0.51 16.85 8.02
C ASN A 10 0.07 17.00 6.61
N ASP A 11 -0.32 18.08 5.93
CA ASP A 11 0.24 18.47 4.65
C ASP A 11 1.78 18.51 4.68
N ASP A 12 2.42 17.99 3.63
CA ASP A 12 3.88 17.82 3.50
C ASP A 12 4.52 16.92 4.59
N GLU A 13 3.72 16.21 5.40
CA GLU A 13 4.25 15.32 6.44
C GLU A 13 4.46 13.90 5.90
N THR A 14 5.48 13.26 6.45
CA THR A 14 5.77 11.84 6.21
C THR A 14 5.83 11.12 7.54
N ILE A 15 5.06 10.05 7.68
CA ILE A 15 5.11 9.17 8.85
C ILE A 15 5.77 7.84 8.50
N LEU A 16 6.37 7.19 9.50
CA LEU A 16 6.98 5.87 9.40
C LEU A 16 6.37 4.92 10.43
N ILE A 17 5.90 3.78 9.95
CA ILE A 17 5.26 2.75 10.78
C ILE A 17 6.04 1.45 10.60
N ASP A 18 6.38 0.78 11.69
CA ASP A 18 7.10 -0.49 11.67
C ASP A 18 6.21 -1.68 12.02
N PHE A 19 6.46 -2.81 11.37
CA PHE A 19 5.79 -4.09 11.59
C PHE A 19 6.83 -5.20 11.67
N ASN A 20 6.51 -6.29 12.38
CA ASN A 20 7.40 -7.43 12.47
C ASN A 20 6.61 -8.73 12.36
N THR A 21 7.05 -9.63 11.49
CA THR A 21 6.42 -10.94 11.29
C THR A 21 6.45 -11.82 12.54
N ASN A 22 7.31 -11.53 13.52
CA ASN A 22 7.31 -12.21 14.83
C ASN A 22 6.03 -11.94 15.63
N ASN A 23 5.29 -10.88 15.31
CA ASN A 23 4.06 -10.49 15.98
C ASN A 23 2.80 -11.07 15.31
N ILE A 24 2.95 -11.82 14.20
CA ILE A 24 1.81 -12.44 13.50
C ILE A 24 1.36 -13.70 14.24
N GLU A 25 0.06 -13.84 14.44
CA GLU A 25 -0.55 -15.12 14.74
C GLU A 25 -0.69 -15.95 13.45
N TRP A 26 0.24 -16.86 13.25
CA TRP A 26 0.26 -17.71 12.07
C TRP A 26 -0.86 -18.75 12.12
N THR A 27 -1.73 -18.72 11.12
CA THR A 27 -2.85 -19.67 10.99
C THR A 27 -2.46 -20.98 10.27
N SER A 28 -1.26 -21.02 9.69
CA SER A 28 -0.71 -22.20 9.00
C SER A 28 0.74 -22.45 9.42
N GLU A 29 1.24 -23.66 9.20
CA GLU A 29 2.65 -23.99 9.37
C GLU A 29 3.52 -23.42 8.22
N ASN A 30 2.90 -23.10 7.09
CA ASN A 30 3.59 -22.49 5.97
C ASN A 30 3.94 -21.04 6.28
N ARG A 31 5.22 -20.73 6.17
CA ARG A 31 5.81 -19.40 6.37
C ARG A 31 6.62 -18.95 5.15
N ASN A 32 6.31 -19.49 3.98
CA ASN A 32 6.91 -19.03 2.73
C ASN A 32 6.32 -17.66 2.36
N VAL A 33 6.86 -16.60 2.97
CA VAL A 33 6.47 -15.22 2.72
C VAL A 33 7.21 -14.75 1.48
N VAL A 34 6.49 -14.50 0.41
CA VAL A 34 7.03 -14.14 -0.90
C VAL A 34 6.62 -12.76 -1.37
N GLY A 35 6.02 -11.97 -0.51
CA GLY A 35 5.59 -10.63 -0.83
C GLY A 35 4.94 -9.92 0.35
N VAL A 36 4.64 -8.63 0.12
CA VAL A 36 3.86 -7.78 1.00
C VAL A 36 2.85 -6.99 0.17
N ARG A 37 1.65 -6.87 0.73
CA ARG A 37 0.57 -6.04 0.19
C ARG A 37 0.23 -4.97 1.21
N VAL A 38 0.12 -3.72 0.76
CA VAL A 38 -0.39 -2.61 1.54
C VAL A 38 -1.60 -2.03 0.82
N LEU A 39 -2.70 -1.86 1.53
CA LEU A 39 -3.86 -1.10 1.07
C LEU A 39 -3.89 0.20 1.88
N LEU A 40 -3.89 1.33 1.19
CA LEU A 40 -4.13 2.65 1.75
C LEU A 40 -5.52 3.10 1.32
N THR A 41 -6.31 3.59 2.28
CA THR A 41 -7.66 4.14 2.05
C THR A 41 -7.73 5.50 2.74
N TYR A 42 -8.24 6.49 2.06
CA TYR A 42 -8.31 7.87 2.54
C TYR A 42 -9.58 8.53 2.00
N SER A 43 -10.02 9.61 2.67
CA SER A 43 -11.25 10.32 2.33
C SER A 43 -11.06 11.82 2.48
N GLU A 44 -11.50 12.55 1.48
CA GLU A 44 -11.50 14.01 1.43
C GLU A 44 -12.23 14.61 2.62
N ASP A 45 -11.58 15.48 3.38
CA ASP A 45 -12.15 16.19 4.51
C ASP A 45 -12.07 17.73 4.40
N GLU A 46 -11.64 18.21 3.23
CA GLU A 46 -11.49 19.62 2.91
C GLU A 46 -12.75 20.46 3.24
N THR A 47 -12.53 21.62 3.82
CA THR A 47 -13.60 22.57 4.13
C THR A 47 -13.61 23.76 3.19
N SER A 48 -14.77 24.02 2.58
CA SER A 48 -14.97 25.15 1.66
C SER A 48 -15.74 26.27 2.33
N ASN A 49 -15.21 27.50 2.33
CA ASN A 49 -15.80 28.70 2.93
C ASN A 49 -15.87 29.85 1.94
N GLY A 50 -17.06 30.46 1.84
CA GLY A 50 -17.29 31.67 1.04
C GLY A 50 -18.51 31.60 0.13
N ALA A 51 -19.04 32.75 -0.23
CA ALA A 51 -20.22 32.84 -1.10
C ALA A 51 -19.92 32.36 -2.55
N GLY A 52 -18.65 32.39 -2.96
CA GLY A 52 -18.20 31.94 -4.26
C GLY A 52 -18.25 30.41 -4.42
N CYS A 53 -18.14 29.65 -3.32
CA CYS A 53 -18.17 28.18 -3.36
C CYS A 53 -19.52 27.61 -3.82
N ALA A 54 -20.61 28.35 -3.62
CA ALA A 54 -21.95 27.94 -4.07
C ALA A 54 -22.29 28.47 -5.49
N ALA A 55 -21.38 29.20 -6.14
CA ALA A 55 -21.63 29.75 -7.45
C ALA A 55 -21.63 28.69 -8.55
N PRO A 56 -22.49 28.78 -9.58
CA PRO A 56 -22.40 27.87 -10.74
C PRO A 56 -21.03 28.01 -11.41
N GLY A 57 -20.29 26.89 -11.45
CA GLY A 57 -18.93 26.87 -12.02
C GLY A 57 -17.83 27.19 -11.02
N ALA A 58 -18.11 27.18 -9.70
CA ALA A 58 -17.06 27.15 -8.69
C ALA A 58 -16.13 25.94 -8.93
N SER A 59 -14.82 26.14 -8.72
CA SER A 59 -13.88 25.03 -8.78
C SER A 59 -14.17 24.01 -7.68
N GLN A 60 -13.89 22.80 -7.99
CA GLN A 60 -13.73 21.77 -6.97
C GLN A 60 -12.34 21.93 -6.35
N PRO A 61 -12.15 21.45 -5.10
CA PRO A 61 -10.82 21.28 -4.52
C PRO A 61 -9.86 20.57 -5.47
N ASP A 62 -8.58 20.89 -5.38
CA ASP A 62 -7.56 20.08 -6.05
C ASP A 62 -7.38 18.76 -5.25
N PRO A 63 -7.11 17.65 -5.91
CA PRO A 63 -7.04 16.35 -5.25
C PRO A 63 -5.74 16.20 -4.46
N ASP A 64 -5.84 15.71 -3.24
CA ASP A 64 -4.69 15.34 -2.44
C ASP A 64 -3.94 14.17 -3.02
N THR A 65 -2.65 14.14 -2.78
CA THR A 65 -1.78 13.03 -3.20
C THR A 65 -1.26 12.29 -1.98
N ILE A 66 -1.61 11.01 -1.88
CA ILE A 66 -1.13 10.11 -0.84
C ILE A 66 -0.12 9.15 -1.47
N THR A 67 1.11 9.16 -0.96
CA THR A 67 2.18 8.27 -1.42
C THR A 67 2.56 7.30 -0.31
N GLY A 68 2.45 6.00 -0.61
CA GLY A 68 2.92 4.94 0.27
C GLY A 68 4.19 4.27 -0.26
N THR A 69 5.12 3.98 0.64
CA THR A 69 6.31 3.18 0.36
C THR A 69 6.45 2.09 1.40
N VAL A 70 6.45 0.83 0.97
CA VAL A 70 6.74 -0.31 1.84
C VAL A 70 8.15 -0.83 1.57
N THR A 71 8.89 -1.13 2.63
CA THR A 71 10.27 -1.64 2.56
C THR A 71 10.45 -2.83 3.50
N HIS A 72 11.13 -3.87 3.01
CA HIS A 72 11.59 -5.02 3.77
C HIS A 72 12.93 -5.48 3.21
N ASP A 73 14.02 -5.32 3.98
CA ASP A 73 15.40 -5.56 3.53
C ASP A 73 15.69 -4.89 2.16
N ASP A 74 16.00 -5.68 1.13
CA ASP A 74 16.28 -5.21 -0.23
C ASP A 74 15.01 -5.02 -1.09
N PHE A 75 13.84 -5.38 -0.57
CA PHE A 75 12.58 -5.30 -1.31
C PHE A 75 11.82 -4.03 -0.93
N ASN A 76 11.40 -3.29 -1.93
CA ASN A 76 10.60 -2.09 -1.72
C ASN A 76 9.60 -1.87 -2.87
N GLY A 77 8.54 -1.13 -2.58
CA GLY A 77 7.57 -0.69 -3.56
C GLY A 77 6.95 0.63 -3.14
N THR A 78 6.73 1.50 -4.11
CA THR A 78 6.12 2.81 -3.90
C THR A 78 4.98 3.00 -4.87
N THR A 79 3.85 3.48 -4.38
CA THR A 79 2.68 3.82 -5.20
C THR A 79 2.04 5.09 -4.66
N SER A 80 1.59 5.97 -5.55
CA SER A 80 0.83 7.16 -5.20
C SER A 80 -0.60 7.04 -5.72
N GLY A 81 -1.54 7.55 -4.96
CA GLY A 81 -2.94 7.67 -5.33
C GLY A 81 -3.45 9.07 -5.02
N GLN A 82 -4.56 9.45 -5.64
CA GLN A 82 -5.20 10.75 -5.43
C GLN A 82 -6.62 10.57 -4.95
N ASN A 83 -7.02 11.44 -4.02
CA ASN A 83 -8.42 11.62 -3.70
C ASN A 83 -9.02 12.64 -4.68
N GLN A 84 -10.13 12.30 -5.32
CA GLN A 84 -10.79 13.19 -6.27
C GLN A 84 -12.23 13.44 -5.84
N GLY A 85 -12.47 14.61 -5.29
CA GLY A 85 -13.78 15.06 -4.87
C GLY A 85 -14.26 14.42 -3.56
N GLN A 86 -15.53 14.54 -3.22
CA GLN A 86 -16.09 14.03 -1.98
C GLN A 86 -16.27 12.51 -2.05
N GLY A 87 -15.49 11.77 -1.30
CA GLY A 87 -15.59 10.32 -1.18
C GLY A 87 -14.29 9.68 -0.73
N SER A 88 -14.34 8.37 -0.49
CA SER A 88 -13.14 7.60 -0.17
C SER A 88 -12.46 7.13 -1.45
N SER A 89 -11.14 7.21 -1.47
CA SER A 89 -10.26 6.63 -2.48
C SER A 89 -9.34 5.60 -1.85
N SER A 90 -8.74 4.75 -2.67
CA SER A 90 -7.75 3.77 -2.19
C SER A 90 -6.77 3.39 -3.29
N HIS A 91 -5.56 3.02 -2.89
CA HIS A 91 -4.61 2.38 -3.79
C HIS A 91 -3.84 1.28 -3.07
N GLU A 92 -3.25 0.38 -3.87
CA GLU A 92 -2.53 -0.78 -3.38
C GLU A 92 -1.05 -0.69 -3.75
N ILE A 93 -0.20 -1.11 -2.80
CA ILE A 93 1.21 -1.38 -3.04
C ILE A 93 1.38 -2.89 -2.92
N LEU A 94 1.85 -3.54 -3.99
CA LEU A 94 2.14 -4.96 -3.99
C LEU A 94 3.60 -5.17 -4.40
N VAL A 95 4.36 -5.79 -3.51
CA VAL A 95 5.76 -6.19 -3.76
C VAL A 95 5.85 -7.69 -3.62
N GLU A 96 6.29 -8.36 -4.67
CA GLU A 96 6.48 -9.81 -4.71
C GLU A 96 7.89 -10.13 -5.17
N TRP A 97 8.54 -11.15 -4.55
CA TRP A 97 9.91 -11.55 -4.82
C TRP A 97 10.06 -13.03 -5.13
N TYR A 98 9.05 -13.62 -5.75
CA TYR A 98 9.10 -14.98 -6.31
C TYR A 98 8.89 -14.98 -7.82
N ASN A 99 9.20 -16.08 -8.47
CA ASN A 99 8.97 -16.22 -9.91
C ASN A 99 7.49 -16.50 -10.21
N SER A 100 6.70 -15.43 -10.28
CA SER A 100 5.25 -15.51 -10.56
C SER A 100 4.96 -16.16 -11.93
N SER A 101 5.81 -15.94 -12.93
CA SER A 101 5.64 -16.56 -14.26
C SER A 101 5.75 -18.06 -14.19
N LEU A 102 6.70 -18.59 -13.43
CA LEU A 102 6.83 -20.04 -13.21
C LEU A 102 5.60 -20.59 -12.46
N TYR A 103 5.18 -19.91 -11.40
CA TYR A 103 4.04 -20.32 -10.60
C TYR A 103 2.74 -20.39 -11.41
N PHE A 104 2.39 -19.32 -12.13
CA PHE A 104 1.15 -19.24 -12.89
C PHE A 104 1.13 -20.12 -14.15
N SER A 105 2.28 -20.33 -14.80
CA SER A 105 2.34 -21.21 -15.96
C SER A 105 2.30 -22.70 -15.58
N GLY A 106 2.77 -23.04 -14.38
CA GLY A 106 2.96 -24.41 -13.94
C GLY A 106 3.95 -25.20 -14.81
N ASN A 107 4.70 -24.50 -15.69
CA ASN A 107 5.61 -25.14 -16.64
C ASN A 107 7.05 -25.15 -16.13
N ALA A 108 7.39 -26.20 -15.42
CA ALA A 108 8.73 -26.47 -14.91
C ALA A 108 9.52 -27.49 -15.78
N THR A 109 9.26 -27.54 -17.09
CA THR A 109 9.91 -28.47 -17.98
C THR A 109 11.43 -28.33 -17.96
N ASN A 110 12.13 -29.42 -17.71
CA ASN A 110 13.59 -29.53 -17.56
C ASN A 110 14.16 -28.83 -16.29
N MET A 111 13.33 -28.46 -15.32
CA MET A 111 13.78 -28.02 -14.00
C MET A 111 13.79 -29.19 -13.02
N SER A 112 14.80 -29.25 -12.19
CA SER A 112 14.83 -30.14 -11.02
C SER A 112 13.92 -29.56 -9.92
N GLU A 113 13.51 -30.41 -8.98
CA GLU A 113 12.75 -29.96 -7.79
C GLU A 113 13.48 -28.86 -7.03
N SER A 114 14.80 -28.95 -6.92
CA SER A 114 15.63 -27.94 -6.26
C SER A 114 15.60 -26.59 -7.00
N GLU A 115 15.63 -26.58 -8.32
CA GLU A 115 15.54 -25.35 -9.10
C GLU A 115 14.16 -24.72 -8.98
N ILE A 116 13.08 -25.51 -8.97
CA ILE A 116 11.72 -25.00 -8.75
C ILE A 116 11.60 -24.36 -7.36
N LYS A 117 12.12 -25.01 -6.33
CA LYS A 117 12.12 -24.47 -4.96
C LYS A 117 12.88 -23.16 -4.87
N ASN A 118 14.05 -23.04 -5.48
CA ASN A 118 14.84 -21.81 -5.47
C ASN A 118 14.11 -20.62 -6.15
N GLU A 119 13.16 -20.88 -7.04
CA GLU A 119 12.37 -19.85 -7.70
C GLU A 119 11.10 -19.47 -6.94
N LEU A 120 10.61 -20.35 -6.07
CA LEU A 120 9.32 -20.20 -5.40
C LEU A 120 9.40 -20.06 -3.87
N ASP A 121 10.48 -20.52 -3.25
CA ASP A 121 10.69 -20.39 -1.81
C ASP A 121 11.50 -19.13 -1.50
N SER A 122 11.05 -18.39 -0.48
CA SER A 122 11.78 -17.23 0.03
C SER A 122 12.91 -17.62 0.98
N ASP A 123 13.00 -18.89 1.41
CA ASP A 123 13.94 -19.37 2.43
C ASP A 123 13.98 -18.51 3.72
N GLY A 124 12.82 -17.93 4.05
CA GLY A 124 12.67 -17.05 5.20
C GLY A 124 13.04 -15.58 4.93
N ALA A 125 13.41 -15.19 3.71
CA ALA A 125 13.75 -13.81 3.36
C ALA A 125 12.60 -12.82 3.62
N GLY A 126 11.35 -13.29 3.61
CA GLY A 126 10.19 -12.46 3.93
C GLY A 126 9.85 -12.39 5.43
N LEU A 127 10.68 -12.93 6.32
CA LEU A 127 10.48 -12.85 7.76
C LEU A 127 11.29 -11.69 8.33
N GLY A 128 10.75 -10.95 9.28
CA GLY A 128 11.47 -9.87 9.95
C GLY A 128 10.70 -8.57 10.00
N LEU A 129 11.42 -7.46 9.85
CA LEU A 129 10.93 -6.10 10.04
C LEU A 129 10.53 -5.48 8.70
N TYR A 130 9.35 -4.87 8.69
CA TYR A 130 8.79 -4.11 7.58
C TYR A 130 8.60 -2.67 7.99
N PHE A 131 8.79 -1.75 7.06
CA PHE A 131 8.51 -0.33 7.25
C PHE A 131 7.49 0.12 6.21
N LEU A 132 6.48 0.84 6.65
CA LEU A 132 5.55 1.58 5.81
C LEU A 132 5.76 3.06 6.06
N GLU A 133 6.14 3.77 5.01
CA GLU A 133 6.23 5.22 4.96
C GLU A 133 5.00 5.74 4.22
N ILE A 134 4.29 6.72 4.80
CA ILE A 134 3.15 7.38 4.19
C ILE A 134 3.42 8.87 4.16
N ASN A 135 3.36 9.47 2.99
CA ASN A 135 3.46 10.90 2.77
C ASN A 135 2.13 11.43 2.23
N VAL A 136 1.72 12.58 2.74
CA VAL A 136 0.53 13.32 2.29
C VAL A 136 0.97 14.66 1.72
N GLU A 137 0.46 14.99 0.53
CA GLU A 137 0.51 16.31 -0.10
C GLU A 137 -0.93 16.76 -0.25
N ALA A 138 -1.40 17.60 0.70
CA ALA A 138 -2.74 18.15 0.71
C ALA A 138 -2.78 19.43 -0.14
N GLU A 139 -3.73 19.54 -1.04
CA GLU A 139 -3.81 20.62 -2.01
C GLU A 139 -5.03 21.52 -1.74
N SER A 140 -4.79 22.74 -1.26
CA SER A 140 -5.82 23.74 -1.11
C SER A 140 -5.88 24.66 -2.34
N ASN A 141 -7.04 24.80 -2.98
CA ASN A 141 -7.25 25.65 -4.13
C ASN A 141 -8.16 26.83 -3.83
N ASP A 142 -7.56 27.99 -3.48
CA ASP A 142 -8.28 29.23 -3.22
C ASP A 142 -8.72 29.93 -4.50
N GLN A 143 -10.02 30.20 -4.62
CA GLN A 143 -10.58 31.01 -5.71
C GLN A 143 -11.21 32.29 -5.19
N LEU A 144 -11.44 33.23 -6.11
CA LEU A 144 -12.07 34.52 -5.76
C LEU A 144 -13.44 34.33 -5.09
N GLY A 145 -13.49 34.49 -3.78
CA GLY A 145 -14.69 34.35 -2.97
C GLY A 145 -15.01 32.93 -2.51
N CYS A 146 -14.14 31.97 -2.76
CA CYS A 146 -14.19 30.60 -2.21
C CYS A 146 -12.80 30.24 -1.72
N ASN A 147 -12.66 30.02 -0.41
CA ASN A 147 -11.44 29.51 0.20
C ASN A 147 -11.63 28.04 0.50
N HIS A 148 -10.70 27.26 0.06
CA HIS A 148 -10.57 25.85 0.37
C HIS A 148 -9.45 25.69 1.41
N THR A 149 -9.71 25.00 2.50
CA THR A 149 -8.72 24.77 3.55
C THR A 149 -8.60 23.28 3.77
N ASP A 150 -7.42 22.81 3.51
CA ASP A 150 -6.98 21.46 3.75
C ASP A 150 -5.62 21.50 4.44
N ASN A 151 -5.43 20.74 5.51
CA ASN A 151 -4.22 20.77 6.31
C ASN A 151 -3.73 19.37 6.70
N ASP A 152 -4.56 18.35 6.56
CA ASP A 152 -4.24 16.98 6.95
C ASP A 152 -5.15 15.99 6.21
N GLU A 153 -4.81 14.73 6.26
CA GLU A 153 -5.60 13.63 5.69
C GLU A 153 -5.67 12.46 6.65
N GLU A 154 -6.86 11.87 6.80
CA GLU A 154 -7.07 10.63 7.53
C GLU A 154 -6.75 9.45 6.60
N VAL A 155 -5.67 8.74 6.86
CA VAL A 155 -5.24 7.58 6.09
C VAL A 155 -5.41 6.30 6.90
N GLU A 156 -6.30 5.42 6.44
CA GLU A 156 -6.39 4.04 6.92
C GLU A 156 -5.42 3.17 6.14
N TYR A 157 -4.69 2.30 6.84
CA TYR A 157 -3.78 1.35 6.21
C TYR A 157 -4.01 -0.08 6.68
N SER A 158 -3.78 -1.03 5.78
CA SER A 158 -3.72 -2.47 6.09
C SER A 158 -2.50 -3.08 5.41
N VAL A 159 -1.67 -3.78 6.18
CA VAL A 159 -0.45 -4.43 5.71
C VAL A 159 -0.58 -5.93 5.87
N GLU A 160 -0.37 -6.67 4.80
CA GLU A 160 -0.48 -8.12 4.75
C GLU A 160 0.78 -8.73 4.13
N VAL A 161 1.24 -9.85 4.66
CA VAL A 161 2.25 -10.66 3.97
C VAL A 161 1.58 -11.58 2.95
N VAL A 162 2.24 -11.78 1.81
CA VAL A 162 1.82 -12.72 0.77
C VAL A 162 2.49 -14.07 1.02
N LEU A 163 1.68 -15.11 1.19
CA LEU A 163 2.16 -16.48 1.38
C LEU A 163 2.00 -17.29 0.09
N LEU A 164 3.05 -17.98 -0.34
CA LEU A 164 2.99 -18.89 -1.47
C LEU A 164 2.87 -20.34 -1.00
N ASN A 165 1.84 -21.02 -1.50
CA ASN A 165 1.63 -22.44 -1.36
C ASN A 165 1.68 -23.10 -2.73
N TYR A 166 2.49 -24.13 -2.90
CA TYR A 166 2.59 -24.88 -4.13
C TYR A 166 2.90 -26.35 -3.86
N GLU A 167 2.63 -27.19 -4.85
CA GLU A 167 2.96 -28.62 -4.83
C GLU A 167 3.71 -28.98 -6.12
N ILE A 168 4.82 -29.70 -5.98
CA ILE A 168 5.59 -30.19 -7.14
C ILE A 168 5.15 -31.62 -7.43
N THR A 169 4.54 -31.83 -8.59
CA THR A 169 4.15 -33.17 -9.06
C THR A 169 5.10 -33.63 -10.16
N PRO A 170 5.67 -34.85 -10.04
CA PRO A 170 6.47 -35.42 -11.13
C PRO A 170 5.67 -35.54 -12.42
N ALA A 171 6.30 -35.23 -13.56
CA ALA A 171 5.71 -35.39 -14.89
C ALA A 171 5.65 -36.87 -15.33
#